data_60ee43cf219e46bda99c8f26ba266916
#
_entry.id   60ee43cf219e46bda99c8f26ba266916
#
_cell.length_a   1.000
_cell.length_b   1.000
_cell.length_c   1.000
_cell.angle_alpha   90.00
_cell.angle_beta   90.00
_cell.angle_gamma   90.00
#
_symmetry.space_group_name_H-M   'P 1'
#
loop_
_entity.id
_entity.type
_entity.pdbx_description
1 polymer ?
#
loop_
_entity_poly.entity_id
_entity_poly.type
_entity_poly.pdbx_seq_one_letter_code
_entity_poly.pdbx_strand_id
1 'polypeptide(L)'
;MGLWRILLHLHLGKAFWNLLCVSLPAPSNVSVSSFNLEHTLCFLPGLETPSDIRFTVQILRLRRTMWRPVTACSELRAGQTCDLTHVFKEPSDPYRARVQAFTFTQTSNWTVSEQFTPLSDTVLGPPDVSLSGCGNCLLLHITLPTKALKQLKQLYRRVVLHVRRSRDGAQFNLSLPYNEENKISYLQQGVEYCVSVSVTSLINYNCVASTPRCAFTSLPLPTSSLHMLLSLLGPFCALAFLLVGLFVCGGQLSFKIRRQPLQRTLSYVIHWPNGRIAPAVASDEMSALHQHREGSADCLLPGPASSSCLQGGSNSVQWH
;
A
#
# COMPACT_ATOMS: atom_id res chain seq x y z
N MET A 1 76.74 28.42 6.50
CA MET A 1 76.15 27.11 6.16
C MET A 1 75.26 26.50 7.27
N GLY A 2 75.19 27.10 8.46
CA GLY A 2 74.42 26.54 9.59
C GLY A 2 72.92 26.81 9.57
N LEU A 3 72.47 27.97 9.08
CA LEU A 3 71.06 28.38 9.16
C LEU A 3 70.15 27.56 8.24
N TRP A 4 70.63 27.16 7.06
CA TRP A 4 69.81 26.30 6.15
C TRP A 4 69.58 24.90 6.69
N ARG A 5 70.54 24.31 7.39
CA ARG A 5 70.37 23.00 8.05
C ARG A 5 69.33 23.08 9.16
N ILE A 6 69.29 24.15 9.93
CA ILE A 6 68.27 24.32 11.01
C ILE A 6 66.88 24.53 10.41
N LEU A 7 66.75 25.31 9.32
CA LEU A 7 65.50 25.49 8.59
C LEU A 7 64.98 24.17 7.97
N LEU A 8 65.87 23.36 7.41
CA LEU A 8 65.57 22.08 6.84
C LEU A 8 65.06 21.09 7.91
N HIS A 9 65.69 21.05 9.10
CA HIS A 9 65.23 20.24 10.22
C HIS A 9 63.92 20.71 10.83
N LEU A 10 63.66 22.04 10.83
CA LEU A 10 62.38 22.59 11.29
C LEU A 10 61.25 22.29 10.28
N HIS A 11 61.51 22.31 8.99
CA HIS A 11 60.52 21.95 7.95
C HIS A 11 60.27 20.43 7.91
N LEU A 12 61.31 19.60 8.02
CA LEU A 12 61.20 18.15 8.13
C LEU A 12 60.50 17.74 9.42
N GLY A 13 60.78 18.40 10.55
CA GLY A 13 60.07 18.17 11.81
C GLY A 13 58.60 18.49 11.73
N LYS A 14 58.20 19.62 11.10
CA LYS A 14 56.78 19.98 10.88
C LYS A 14 56.08 19.01 9.93
N ALA A 15 56.77 18.58 8.85
CA ALA A 15 56.21 17.59 7.93
C ALA A 15 56.03 16.22 8.62
N PHE A 16 56.99 15.82 9.47
CA PHE A 16 56.91 14.57 10.22
C PHE A 16 55.82 14.60 11.30
N TRP A 17 55.59 15.72 11.97
CA TRP A 17 54.50 15.91 12.94
C TRP A 17 53.13 15.93 12.25
N ASN A 18 52.99 16.46 11.04
CA ASN A 18 51.75 16.40 10.27
C ASN A 18 51.45 14.99 9.73
N LEU A 19 52.46 14.11 9.57
CA LEU A 19 52.28 12.72 9.16
C LEU A 19 51.81 11.82 10.30
N LEU A 20 52.00 12.21 11.57
CA LEU A 20 51.74 11.40 12.76
C LEU A 20 50.35 11.62 13.36
N CYS A 21 49.53 12.49 12.82
CA CYS A 21 48.21 12.82 13.38
C CYS A 21 47.07 12.64 12.38
N VAL A 22 47.13 11.62 11.52
CA VAL A 22 45.98 11.24 10.70
C VAL A 22 45.03 10.47 11.62
N SER A 23 44.06 11.17 12.19
CA SER A 23 42.98 10.52 12.94
C SER A 23 42.13 9.65 12.01
N LEU A 24 41.78 8.45 12.47
CA LEU A 24 40.93 7.57 11.68
C LEU A 24 39.58 8.24 11.37
N PRO A 25 39.16 8.28 10.09
CA PRO A 25 37.88 8.92 9.73
C PRO A 25 36.70 8.25 10.47
N ALA A 26 35.79 9.09 11.02
CA ALA A 26 34.61 8.59 11.68
C ALA A 26 33.58 8.06 10.66
N PRO A 27 32.83 7.01 10.99
CA PRO A 27 31.70 6.57 10.17
C PRO A 27 30.70 7.69 9.93
N SER A 28 29.94 7.60 8.85
CA SER A 28 28.89 8.56 8.50
C SER A 28 27.55 7.84 8.27
N ASN A 29 26.44 8.59 8.17
CA ASN A 29 25.09 8.08 7.90
C ASN A 29 24.68 6.92 8.81
N VAL A 30 24.99 7.01 10.09
CA VAL A 30 24.57 6.00 11.07
C VAL A 30 23.05 6.11 11.29
N SER A 31 22.32 5.09 10.86
CA SER A 31 20.85 5.06 10.93
C SER A 31 20.34 3.67 11.29
N VAL A 32 19.17 3.60 11.92
CA VAL A 32 18.46 2.36 12.20
C VAL A 32 17.28 2.28 11.24
N SER A 33 17.26 1.27 10.38
CA SER A 33 16.09 0.90 9.59
C SER A 33 15.32 -0.21 10.28
N SER A 34 14.00 -0.21 10.15
CA SER A 34 13.16 -1.22 10.79
C SER A 34 11.95 -1.55 9.94
N PHE A 35 11.72 -2.84 9.78
CA PHE A 35 10.59 -3.38 9.06
C PHE A 35 9.97 -4.52 9.86
N ASN A 36 8.68 -4.41 10.22
CA ASN A 36 7.97 -5.40 11.04
C ASN A 36 8.70 -5.76 12.34
N LEU A 37 9.32 -4.78 13.01
CA LEU A 37 10.13 -4.94 14.23
C LEU A 37 11.43 -5.74 14.04
N GLU A 38 11.87 -5.97 12.82
CA GLU A 38 13.25 -6.38 12.51
C GLU A 38 14.10 -5.12 12.34
N HIS A 39 15.13 -4.95 13.15
CA HIS A 39 15.90 -3.72 13.27
C HIS A 39 17.32 -3.91 12.76
N THR A 40 17.72 -3.09 11.80
CA THR A 40 19.06 -3.14 11.19
C THR A 40 19.74 -1.79 11.31
N LEU A 41 20.94 -1.76 11.87
CA LEU A 41 21.80 -0.58 11.84
C LEU A 41 22.62 -0.55 10.55
N CYS A 42 22.54 0.57 9.87
CA CYS A 42 23.31 0.88 8.68
C CYS A 42 24.26 2.05 8.94
N PHE A 43 25.42 2.04 8.31
CA PHE A 43 26.36 3.14 8.34
C PHE A 43 27.26 3.10 7.09
N LEU A 44 27.89 4.21 6.80
CA LEU A 44 28.92 4.30 5.76
C LEU A 44 30.28 4.50 6.42
N PRO A 45 31.36 3.89 5.91
CA PRO A 45 32.72 4.24 6.30
C PRO A 45 32.98 5.74 6.11
N GLY A 46 33.86 6.31 6.89
CA GLY A 46 34.35 7.66 6.66
C GLY A 46 35.07 7.77 5.31
N LEU A 47 35.21 8.99 4.81
CA LEU A 47 35.97 9.24 3.57
C LEU A 47 37.42 8.73 3.71
N GLU A 48 37.92 8.10 2.66
CA GLU A 48 39.29 7.55 2.62
C GLU A 48 39.60 6.49 3.68
N THR A 49 38.56 5.80 4.20
CA THR A 49 38.77 4.70 5.16
C THR A 49 39.41 3.50 4.47
N PRO A 50 40.56 2.99 4.94
CA PRO A 50 41.17 1.78 4.41
C PRO A 50 40.26 0.54 4.51
N SER A 51 40.45 -0.43 3.64
CA SER A 51 39.58 -1.62 3.53
C SER A 51 39.70 -2.61 4.69
N ASP A 52 40.77 -2.55 5.48
CA ASP A 52 41.06 -3.44 6.61
C ASP A 52 40.48 -2.95 7.94
N ILE A 53 39.87 -1.75 7.95
CA ILE A 53 39.25 -1.14 9.13
C ILE A 53 38.07 -1.97 9.64
N ARG A 54 37.98 -2.07 10.96
CA ARG A 54 36.84 -2.67 11.67
C ARG A 54 35.97 -1.62 12.31
N PHE A 55 34.70 -1.97 12.51
CA PHE A 55 33.72 -1.09 13.14
C PHE A 55 33.08 -1.80 14.32
N THR A 56 32.88 -1.06 15.41
CA THR A 56 32.18 -1.54 16.60
C THR A 56 30.91 -0.73 16.83
N VAL A 57 29.88 -1.40 17.34
CA VAL A 57 28.56 -0.82 17.57
C VAL A 57 28.25 -0.84 19.06
N GLN A 58 27.71 0.28 19.55
CA GLN A 58 27.14 0.37 20.88
C GLN A 58 25.73 0.96 20.83
N ILE A 59 24.88 0.59 21.77
CA ILE A 59 23.53 1.13 21.93
C ILE A 59 23.37 1.82 23.28
N LEU A 60 22.51 2.84 23.30
CA LEU A 60 22.04 3.51 24.49
C LEU A 60 20.51 3.45 24.54
N ARG A 61 19.94 2.85 25.57
CA ARG A 61 18.54 3.01 25.93
C ARG A 61 18.41 4.34 26.68
N LEU A 62 17.62 5.30 26.18
CA LEU A 62 17.63 6.67 26.74
C LEU A 62 17.20 6.76 28.21
N ARG A 63 16.46 5.76 28.72
CA ARG A 63 16.16 5.63 30.15
C ARG A 63 17.36 5.20 30.98
N ARG A 64 18.50 4.90 30.34
CA ARG A 64 19.75 4.52 30.99
C ARG A 64 20.86 5.46 30.57
N THR A 65 21.89 5.59 31.39
CA THR A 65 23.00 6.53 31.15
C THR A 65 24.22 5.89 30.49
N MET A 66 24.21 4.55 30.35
CA MET A 66 25.40 3.82 29.90
C MET A 66 25.23 3.21 28.51
N TRP A 67 26.21 3.45 27.65
CA TRP A 67 26.36 2.78 26.37
C TRP A 67 26.71 1.31 26.59
N ARG A 68 26.09 0.40 25.87
CA ARG A 68 26.31 -1.03 25.91
C ARG A 68 26.83 -1.52 24.57
N PRO A 69 27.91 -2.31 24.53
CA PRO A 69 28.41 -2.89 23.29
C PRO A 69 27.42 -3.94 22.78
N VAL A 70 27.30 -4.00 21.44
CA VAL A 70 26.58 -5.07 20.74
C VAL A 70 27.59 -6.13 20.34
N THR A 71 27.69 -7.20 21.11
CA THR A 71 28.73 -8.24 20.95
C THR A 71 28.74 -8.88 19.56
N ALA A 72 27.57 -9.08 18.95
CA ALA A 72 27.46 -9.62 17.59
C ALA A 72 28.00 -8.65 16.51
N CYS A 73 28.20 -7.37 16.88
CA CYS A 73 28.64 -6.31 15.95
C CYS A 73 29.92 -5.63 16.44
N SER A 74 30.82 -6.38 17.09
CA SER A 74 32.09 -5.84 17.66
C SER A 74 33.15 -5.64 16.60
N GLU A 75 33.11 -6.36 15.47
CA GLU A 75 34.13 -6.35 14.42
C GLU A 75 33.52 -6.38 13.00
N LEU A 76 32.65 -5.42 12.71
CA LEU A 76 32.08 -5.30 11.40
C LEU A 76 33.08 -4.80 10.37
N ARG A 77 32.91 -5.21 9.12
CA ARG A 77 33.65 -4.66 7.96
C ARG A 77 32.79 -3.62 7.25
N ALA A 78 33.41 -2.83 6.39
CA ALA A 78 32.71 -1.92 5.51
C ALA A 78 31.64 -2.67 4.68
N GLY A 79 30.44 -2.09 4.60
CA GLY A 79 29.31 -2.68 3.88
C GLY A 79 28.52 -3.74 4.67
N GLN A 80 28.96 -4.15 5.86
CA GLN A 80 28.18 -5.00 6.75
C GLN A 80 27.19 -4.17 7.58
N THR A 81 26.08 -4.79 7.91
CA THR A 81 25.03 -4.23 8.77
C THR A 81 25.04 -4.93 10.13
N CYS A 82 24.41 -4.30 11.12
CA CYS A 82 24.27 -4.87 12.47
C CYS A 82 22.80 -5.15 12.77
N ASP A 83 22.46 -6.41 13.06
CA ASP A 83 21.12 -6.77 13.51
C ASP A 83 20.93 -6.35 14.98
N LEU A 84 19.97 -5.47 15.23
CA LEU A 84 19.60 -4.97 16.55
C LEU A 84 18.27 -5.55 17.06
N THR A 85 17.63 -6.44 16.33
CA THR A 85 16.29 -6.97 16.62
C THR A 85 16.21 -7.55 18.01
N HIS A 86 17.19 -8.36 18.40
CA HIS A 86 17.23 -8.96 19.73
C HIS A 86 17.88 -8.09 20.81
N VAL A 87 18.43 -6.95 20.40
CA VAL A 87 19.13 -6.02 21.30
C VAL A 87 18.19 -4.99 21.90
N PHE A 88 17.19 -4.55 21.12
CA PHE A 88 16.14 -3.62 21.56
C PHE A 88 15.04 -4.37 22.33
N LYS A 89 15.33 -4.72 23.58
CA LYS A 89 14.46 -5.57 24.42
C LYS A 89 13.12 -4.94 24.76
N GLU A 90 13.06 -3.61 24.86
CA GLU A 90 11.85 -2.87 25.22
C GLU A 90 11.37 -2.04 24.02
N PRO A 91 10.37 -2.52 23.29
CA PRO A 91 9.97 -1.88 22.02
C PRO A 91 9.40 -0.47 22.18
N SER A 92 8.90 -0.11 23.36
CA SER A 92 8.35 1.24 23.64
C SER A 92 9.39 2.26 24.13
N ASP A 93 10.64 1.84 24.33
CA ASP A 93 11.68 2.75 24.78
C ASP A 93 12.46 3.34 23.61
N PRO A 94 12.90 4.60 23.73
CA PRO A 94 13.77 5.22 22.76
C PRO A 94 15.21 4.76 22.94
N TYR A 95 15.88 4.51 21.81
CA TYR A 95 17.27 4.07 21.70
C TYR A 95 18.07 5.03 20.81
N ARG A 96 19.37 5.03 21.00
CA ARG A 96 20.37 5.52 20.04
C ARG A 96 21.42 4.46 19.82
N ALA A 97 21.94 4.38 18.64
CA ALA A 97 23.10 3.57 18.31
C ALA A 97 24.28 4.47 17.98
N ARG A 98 25.50 3.99 18.18
CA ARG A 98 26.71 4.66 17.74
C ARG A 98 27.70 3.67 17.17
N VAL A 99 28.46 4.15 16.21
CA VAL A 99 29.49 3.36 15.50
C VAL A 99 30.81 4.06 15.58
N GLN A 100 31.88 3.30 15.77
CA GLN A 100 33.24 3.77 15.77
C GLN A 100 34.10 2.87 14.89
N ALA A 101 34.95 3.45 14.10
CA ALA A 101 35.99 2.74 13.36
C ALA A 101 37.20 2.52 14.25
N PHE A 102 37.86 1.38 14.10
CA PHE A 102 39.08 1.08 14.87
C PHE A 102 40.06 0.19 14.10
N THR A 103 41.33 0.29 14.51
CA THR A 103 42.42 -0.59 14.16
C THR A 103 43.08 -1.08 15.44
N PHE A 104 44.17 -1.81 15.33
CA PHE A 104 44.95 -2.21 16.51
C PHE A 104 45.61 -1.01 17.24
N THR A 105 45.81 0.11 16.57
CA THR A 105 46.54 1.25 17.09
C THR A 105 45.75 2.54 17.22
N GLN A 106 44.61 2.65 16.52
CA GLN A 106 43.86 3.90 16.44
C GLN A 106 42.35 3.65 16.48
N THR A 107 41.60 4.63 16.96
CA THR A 107 40.15 4.67 16.94
C THR A 107 39.64 6.01 16.38
N SER A 108 38.55 6.00 15.68
CA SER A 108 37.87 7.23 15.23
C SER A 108 37.04 7.85 16.36
N ASN A 109 36.45 9.00 16.08
CA ASN A 109 35.33 9.50 16.88
C ASN A 109 34.11 8.61 16.69
N TRP A 110 33.21 8.61 17.70
CA TRP A 110 31.90 7.98 17.62
C TRP A 110 30.94 8.80 16.77
N THR A 111 30.23 8.15 15.86
CA THR A 111 29.06 8.74 15.19
C THR A 111 27.79 8.13 15.75
N VAL A 112 26.86 8.99 16.14
CA VAL A 112 25.62 8.61 16.84
C VAL A 112 24.44 8.73 15.87
N SER A 113 23.53 7.75 15.90
CA SER A 113 22.30 7.78 15.13
C SER A 113 21.29 8.78 15.71
N GLU A 114 20.29 9.11 14.90
CA GLU A 114 19.05 9.70 15.41
C GLU A 114 18.41 8.78 16.47
N GLN A 115 17.48 9.35 17.23
CA GLN A 115 16.68 8.60 18.19
C GLN A 115 15.75 7.66 17.43
N PHE A 116 15.63 6.44 17.91
CA PHE A 116 14.79 5.40 17.33
C PHE A 116 13.96 4.71 18.41
N THR A 117 12.65 4.59 18.18
CA THR A 117 11.73 3.88 19.07
C THR A 117 11.09 2.72 18.31
N PRO A 118 11.36 1.46 18.64
CA PRO A 118 10.93 0.30 17.86
C PRO A 118 9.46 0.29 17.47
N LEU A 119 8.54 0.61 18.39
CA LEU A 119 7.10 0.56 18.12
C LEU A 119 6.59 1.73 17.24
N SER A 120 7.16 2.93 17.38
CA SER A 120 6.68 4.10 16.63
C SER A 120 7.35 4.24 15.27
N ASP A 121 8.60 3.80 15.14
CA ASP A 121 9.45 4.13 14.01
C ASP A 121 9.62 2.97 13.02
N THR A 122 9.22 1.73 13.43
CA THR A 122 9.22 0.58 12.50
C THR A 122 8.24 0.80 11.36
N VAL A 123 8.62 0.43 10.15
CA VAL A 123 7.69 0.37 9.02
C VAL A 123 6.88 -0.91 9.14
N LEU A 124 5.55 -0.76 9.16
CA LEU A 124 4.63 -1.89 9.14
C LEU A 124 4.43 -2.34 7.71
N GLY A 125 4.88 -3.56 7.42
CA GLY A 125 4.74 -4.18 6.12
C GLY A 125 3.28 -4.50 5.79
N PRO A 126 2.98 -4.70 4.49
CA PRO A 126 1.63 -5.02 4.07
C PRO A 126 1.21 -6.38 4.65
N PRO A 127 -0.04 -6.49 5.12
CA PRO A 127 -0.61 -7.79 5.43
C PRO A 127 -0.86 -8.58 4.13
N ASP A 128 -0.84 -9.90 4.22
CA ASP A 128 -1.33 -10.76 3.16
C ASP A 128 -2.84 -10.75 3.15
N VAL A 129 -3.43 -10.59 1.95
CA VAL A 129 -4.86 -10.38 1.78
C VAL A 129 -5.40 -11.38 0.78
N SER A 130 -6.45 -12.12 1.15
CA SER A 130 -7.28 -12.89 0.23
C SER A 130 -8.71 -12.37 0.25
N LEU A 131 -9.37 -12.42 -0.92
CA LEU A 131 -10.68 -11.83 -1.15
C LEU A 131 -11.58 -12.82 -1.88
N SER A 132 -12.84 -12.99 -1.42
CA SER A 132 -13.83 -13.83 -2.05
C SER A 132 -15.22 -13.20 -2.02
N GLY A 133 -16.06 -13.52 -3.03
CA GLY A 133 -17.41 -13.00 -3.12
C GLY A 133 -18.41 -13.78 -2.27
N CYS A 134 -19.45 -13.09 -1.78
CA CYS A 134 -20.51 -13.67 -0.96
C CYS A 134 -21.92 -13.11 -1.30
N GLY A 135 -22.20 -12.88 -2.58
CA GLY A 135 -23.48 -12.35 -3.07
C GLY A 135 -23.46 -10.84 -3.25
N ASN A 136 -23.91 -10.07 -2.28
CA ASN A 136 -23.79 -8.60 -2.22
C ASN A 136 -22.71 -8.15 -1.26
N CYS A 137 -21.70 -8.97 -1.03
CA CYS A 137 -20.62 -8.76 -0.08
C CYS A 137 -19.31 -9.33 -0.58
N LEU A 138 -18.21 -8.95 0.08
CA LEU A 138 -16.90 -9.57 -0.04
C LEU A 138 -16.45 -10.06 1.33
N LEU A 139 -15.90 -11.26 1.36
CA LEU A 139 -15.19 -11.81 2.51
C LEU A 139 -13.70 -11.54 2.32
N LEU A 140 -13.14 -10.87 3.28
CA LEU A 140 -11.73 -10.47 3.33
C LEU A 140 -11.05 -11.24 4.44
N HIS A 141 -10.02 -12.01 4.10
CA HIS A 141 -9.15 -12.67 5.06
C HIS A 141 -7.80 -11.97 5.08
N ILE A 142 -7.36 -11.56 6.27
CA ILE A 142 -6.13 -10.77 6.49
C ILE A 142 -5.18 -11.61 7.33
N THR A 143 -4.01 -11.92 6.78
CA THR A 143 -2.96 -12.67 7.47
C THR A 143 -1.77 -11.75 7.77
N LEU A 144 -1.31 -11.75 9.02
CA LEU A 144 -0.15 -10.98 9.43
C LEU A 144 1.16 -11.71 9.12
N PRO A 145 2.25 -10.96 8.86
CA PRO A 145 3.58 -11.55 8.74
C PRO A 145 3.95 -12.34 10.01
N THR A 146 4.39 -13.57 9.85
CA THR A 146 4.48 -14.56 10.93
C THR A 146 5.61 -14.34 11.95
N LYS A 147 6.70 -13.66 11.59
CA LYS A 147 7.94 -13.65 12.39
C LYS A 147 7.87 -12.92 13.74
N ALA A 148 7.00 -11.93 13.91
CA ALA A 148 6.88 -11.16 15.16
C ALA A 148 5.43 -11.06 15.67
N LEU A 149 4.64 -12.10 15.49
CA LEU A 149 3.17 -12.11 15.61
C LEU A 149 2.63 -11.50 16.90
N LYS A 150 3.26 -11.78 18.06
CA LYS A 150 2.74 -11.28 19.35
C LYS A 150 2.91 -9.77 19.54
N GLN A 151 4.05 -9.23 19.14
CA GLN A 151 4.36 -7.80 19.28
C GLN A 151 3.69 -6.99 18.17
N LEU A 152 3.67 -7.52 16.94
CA LEU A 152 2.97 -6.90 15.81
C LEU A 152 1.45 -6.83 16.05
N LYS A 153 0.84 -7.84 16.67
CA LYS A 153 -0.59 -7.85 16.95
C LYS A 153 -1.04 -6.65 17.81
N GLN A 154 -0.16 -6.10 18.65
CA GLN A 154 -0.43 -4.89 19.41
C GLN A 154 -0.48 -3.62 18.54
N LEU A 155 0.28 -3.60 17.45
CA LEU A 155 0.31 -2.50 16.48
C LEU A 155 -0.87 -2.56 15.52
N TYR A 156 -1.33 -3.76 15.17
CA TYR A 156 -2.45 -3.98 14.25
C TYR A 156 -3.79 -3.84 14.96
N ARG A 157 -4.13 -2.65 15.44
CA ARG A 157 -5.41 -2.40 16.11
C ARG A 157 -6.54 -2.11 15.16
N ARG A 158 -6.27 -1.40 14.09
CA ARG A 158 -7.24 -1.02 13.06
C ARG A 158 -6.66 -1.23 11.68
N VAL A 159 -7.52 -1.53 10.75
CA VAL A 159 -7.20 -1.63 9.33
C VAL A 159 -8.06 -0.64 8.55
N VAL A 160 -7.47 -0.03 7.55
CA VAL A 160 -8.18 0.79 6.57
C VAL A 160 -8.23 0.00 5.27
N LEU A 161 -9.43 -0.27 4.82
CA LEU A 161 -9.71 -0.94 3.57
C LEU A 161 -9.95 0.14 2.51
N HIS A 162 -9.13 0.17 1.49
CA HIS A 162 -9.33 1.02 0.31
C HIS A 162 -10.02 0.18 -0.75
N VAL A 163 -11.31 0.44 -0.95
CA VAL A 163 -12.16 -0.33 -1.86
C VAL A 163 -12.37 0.48 -3.13
N ARG A 164 -12.04 -0.11 -4.27
CA ARG A 164 -12.26 0.47 -5.60
C ARG A 164 -13.13 -0.45 -6.44
N ARG A 165 -14.20 0.08 -6.99
CA ARG A 165 -15.03 -0.63 -7.94
C ARG A 165 -14.39 -0.60 -9.33
N SER A 166 -14.17 -1.77 -9.95
CA SER A 166 -13.45 -1.86 -11.23
C SER A 166 -14.18 -1.21 -12.39
N ARG A 167 -15.53 -1.25 -12.36
CA ARG A 167 -16.37 -0.81 -13.48
C ARG A 167 -16.27 0.68 -13.79
N ASP A 168 -16.25 1.55 -12.78
CA ASP A 168 -16.32 3.00 -12.90
C ASP A 168 -15.25 3.73 -12.08
N GLY A 169 -14.39 2.97 -11.39
CA GLY A 169 -13.33 3.53 -10.56
C GLY A 169 -13.80 4.19 -9.27
N ALA A 170 -15.09 4.09 -8.91
CA ALA A 170 -15.60 4.62 -7.64
C ALA A 170 -14.85 4.02 -6.45
N GLN A 171 -14.44 4.88 -5.50
CA GLN A 171 -13.61 4.51 -4.36
C GLN A 171 -14.26 4.93 -3.06
N PHE A 172 -14.05 4.12 -2.02
CA PHE A 172 -14.39 4.47 -0.65
C PHE A 172 -13.44 3.76 0.32
N ASN A 173 -13.33 4.33 1.53
CA ASN A 173 -12.47 3.78 2.57
C ASN A 173 -13.33 3.32 3.74
N LEU A 174 -12.97 2.16 4.32
CA LEU A 174 -13.58 1.62 5.52
C LEU A 174 -12.52 1.42 6.58
N SER A 175 -12.72 2.01 7.77
CA SER A 175 -11.85 1.80 8.92
C SER A 175 -12.50 0.81 9.89
N LEU A 176 -11.88 -0.35 10.06
CA LEU A 176 -12.40 -1.44 10.88
C LEU A 176 -11.39 -1.83 11.97
N PRO A 177 -11.84 -2.37 13.11
CA PRO A 177 -10.94 -3.06 14.01
C PRO A 177 -10.31 -4.24 13.29
N TYR A 178 -9.05 -4.55 13.65
CA TYR A 178 -8.36 -5.71 13.06
C TYR A 178 -9.06 -7.01 13.46
N ASN A 179 -9.51 -7.74 12.47
CA ASN A 179 -9.94 -9.12 12.55
C ASN A 179 -9.30 -9.91 11.40
N GLU A 180 -9.06 -11.19 11.61
CA GLU A 180 -8.54 -12.08 10.56
C GLU A 180 -9.56 -12.23 9.43
N GLU A 181 -10.85 -12.25 9.77
CA GLU A 181 -11.96 -12.29 8.81
C GLU A 181 -12.81 -11.03 8.93
N ASN A 182 -12.99 -10.34 7.82
CA ASN A 182 -13.84 -9.15 7.71
C ASN A 182 -14.83 -9.32 6.56
N LYS A 183 -16.02 -8.73 6.73
CA LYS A 183 -17.06 -8.73 5.70
C LYS A 183 -17.35 -7.30 5.26
N ILE A 184 -17.23 -7.05 3.97
CA ILE A 184 -17.64 -5.80 3.34
C ILE A 184 -19.03 -6.03 2.74
N SER A 185 -20.06 -5.46 3.35
CA SER A 185 -21.47 -5.65 2.96
C SER A 185 -21.98 -4.48 2.11
N TYR A 186 -23.21 -4.65 1.58
CA TYR A 186 -23.93 -3.64 0.79
C TYR A 186 -23.23 -3.25 -0.52
N LEU A 187 -22.51 -4.19 -1.13
CA LEU A 187 -21.91 -4.03 -2.44
C LEU A 187 -22.89 -4.40 -3.55
N GLN A 188 -22.66 -3.88 -4.73
CA GLN A 188 -23.42 -4.29 -5.92
C GLN A 188 -23.11 -5.73 -6.28
N GLN A 189 -24.16 -6.50 -6.54
CA GLN A 189 -24.08 -7.90 -6.93
C GLN A 189 -23.51 -8.03 -8.36
N GLY A 190 -22.66 -9.02 -8.60
CA GLY A 190 -22.07 -9.29 -9.91
C GLY A 190 -21.04 -8.28 -10.38
N VAL A 191 -20.54 -7.42 -9.48
CA VAL A 191 -19.54 -6.38 -9.78
C VAL A 191 -18.21 -6.75 -9.13
N GLU A 192 -17.13 -6.48 -9.84
CA GLU A 192 -15.78 -6.63 -9.36
C GLU A 192 -15.35 -5.42 -8.52
N TYR A 193 -14.76 -5.71 -7.38
CA TYR A 193 -14.12 -4.73 -6.51
C TYR A 193 -12.69 -5.14 -6.21
N CYS A 194 -11.79 -4.17 -6.19
CA CYS A 194 -10.41 -4.34 -5.78
C CYS A 194 -10.22 -3.71 -4.39
N VAL A 195 -9.62 -4.45 -3.48
CA VAL A 195 -9.40 -4.02 -2.10
C VAL A 195 -7.91 -4.05 -1.80
N SER A 196 -7.39 -2.97 -1.27
CA SER A 196 -6.08 -2.92 -0.61
C SER A 196 -6.27 -2.59 0.87
N VAL A 197 -5.38 -3.11 1.69
CA VAL A 197 -5.46 -3.02 3.14
C VAL A 197 -4.23 -2.31 3.67
N SER A 198 -4.43 -1.28 4.45
CA SER A 198 -3.38 -0.62 5.22
C SER A 198 -3.66 -0.75 6.72
N VAL A 199 -2.59 -0.77 7.50
CA VAL A 199 -2.69 -0.90 8.94
C VAL A 199 -2.56 0.48 9.58
N THR A 200 -3.37 0.76 10.57
CA THR A 200 -3.23 1.98 11.36
C THR A 200 -3.10 1.66 12.84
N SER A 201 -2.19 2.37 13.50
CA SER A 201 -1.98 2.32 14.94
C SER A 201 -2.00 3.72 15.52
N LEU A 202 -2.34 3.85 16.79
CA LEU A 202 -2.31 5.15 17.50
C LEU A 202 -0.88 5.67 17.72
N ILE A 203 0.10 4.79 17.67
CA ILE A 203 1.50 5.10 18.01
C ILE A 203 2.46 4.93 16.82
N ASN A 204 2.01 4.39 15.70
CA ASN A 204 2.83 4.15 14.53
C ASN A 204 2.03 4.46 13.26
N TYR A 205 2.51 5.42 12.48
CA TYR A 205 1.90 5.85 11.22
C TYR A 205 2.69 5.37 9.98
N ASN A 206 3.82 4.69 10.21
CA ASN A 206 4.66 4.17 9.13
C ASN A 206 4.10 2.83 8.66
N CYS A 207 3.29 2.84 7.60
CA CYS A 207 2.70 1.61 7.07
C CYS A 207 2.82 1.53 5.56
N VAL A 208 2.83 0.30 5.06
CA VAL A 208 2.77 -0.01 3.63
C VAL A 208 1.46 -0.73 3.35
N ALA A 209 0.69 -0.23 2.39
CA ALA A 209 -0.56 -0.87 1.99
C ALA A 209 -0.30 -2.18 1.24
N SER A 210 -1.20 -3.14 1.37
CA SER A 210 -1.16 -4.38 0.60
C SER A 210 -1.36 -4.11 -0.89
N THR A 211 -0.87 -5.01 -1.74
CA THR A 211 -1.24 -5.02 -3.15
C THR A 211 -2.75 -5.18 -3.28
N PRO A 212 -3.42 -4.44 -4.20
CA PRO A 212 -4.85 -4.61 -4.42
C PRO A 212 -5.18 -6.03 -4.85
N ARG A 213 -6.19 -6.63 -4.20
CA ARG A 213 -6.78 -7.91 -4.61
C ARG A 213 -8.18 -7.65 -5.12
N CYS A 214 -8.54 -8.27 -6.24
CA CYS A 214 -9.83 -8.06 -6.88
C CYS A 214 -10.66 -9.34 -6.83
N ALA A 215 -11.97 -9.19 -6.59
CA ALA A 215 -12.93 -10.29 -6.66
C ALA A 215 -14.31 -9.77 -7.05
N PHE A 216 -15.09 -10.63 -7.71
CA PHE A 216 -16.50 -10.39 -7.94
C PHE A 216 -17.31 -10.68 -6.67
N THR A 217 -18.31 -9.86 -6.39
CA THR A 217 -19.24 -10.07 -5.26
C THR A 217 -20.06 -11.35 -5.41
N SER A 218 -20.46 -11.67 -6.64
CA SER A 218 -21.07 -12.93 -7.07
C SER A 218 -20.58 -13.26 -8.47
N LEU A 219 -20.82 -14.47 -8.93
CA LEU A 219 -20.57 -14.80 -10.33
C LEU A 219 -21.31 -13.79 -11.22
N PRO A 220 -20.62 -13.19 -12.21
CA PRO A 220 -21.28 -12.31 -13.16
C PRO A 220 -22.44 -13.08 -13.79
N LEU A 221 -23.63 -12.47 -13.81
CA LEU A 221 -24.77 -13.05 -14.50
C LEU A 221 -24.38 -13.29 -15.95
N PRO A 222 -24.55 -14.51 -16.48
CA PRO A 222 -24.21 -14.77 -17.88
C PRO A 222 -25.04 -13.83 -18.76
N THR A 223 -24.37 -12.90 -19.43
CA THR A 223 -24.99 -11.95 -20.35
C THR A 223 -25.60 -12.64 -21.60
N SER A 224 -25.45 -13.96 -21.66
CA SER A 224 -25.83 -14.78 -22.84
C SER A 224 -27.31 -15.08 -22.99
N SER A 225 -28.14 -14.90 -21.94
CA SER A 225 -29.55 -15.29 -22.02
C SER A 225 -30.37 -14.41 -22.98
N LEU A 226 -30.04 -13.12 -23.05
CA LEU A 226 -30.72 -12.21 -23.97
C LEU A 226 -30.33 -12.47 -25.43
N HIS A 227 -29.07 -12.73 -25.70
CA HIS A 227 -28.58 -13.10 -27.02
C HIS A 227 -29.09 -14.49 -27.47
N MET A 228 -29.16 -15.45 -26.55
CA MET A 228 -29.78 -16.74 -26.82
C MET A 228 -31.27 -16.62 -27.12
N LEU A 229 -32.02 -15.82 -26.35
CA LEU A 229 -33.44 -15.55 -26.62
C LEU A 229 -33.63 -14.84 -27.97
N LEU A 230 -32.84 -13.82 -28.28
CA LEU A 230 -32.92 -13.12 -29.56
C LEU A 230 -32.50 -14.01 -30.74
N SER A 231 -31.52 -14.88 -30.58
CA SER A 231 -31.09 -15.83 -31.62
C SER A 231 -32.11 -16.92 -31.90
N LEU A 232 -32.95 -17.28 -30.92
CA LEU A 232 -34.06 -18.22 -31.08
C LEU A 232 -35.30 -17.54 -31.65
N LEU A 233 -35.62 -16.32 -31.17
CA LEU A 233 -36.80 -15.57 -31.67
C LEU A 233 -36.68 -15.15 -33.12
N GLY A 234 -35.47 -14.76 -33.56
CA GLY A 234 -35.20 -14.31 -34.95
C GLY A 234 -35.63 -15.35 -36.01
N PRO A 235 -35.13 -16.61 -35.93
CA PRO A 235 -35.53 -17.64 -36.90
C PRO A 235 -37.05 -18.00 -36.81
N PHE A 236 -37.63 -17.99 -35.58
CA PHE A 236 -39.06 -18.21 -35.44
C PHE A 236 -39.91 -17.12 -36.07
N CYS A 237 -39.55 -15.86 -35.90
CA CYS A 237 -40.22 -14.76 -36.57
C CYS A 237 -40.04 -14.82 -38.09
N ALA A 238 -38.83 -15.12 -38.57
CA ALA A 238 -38.58 -15.27 -40.03
C ALA A 238 -39.39 -16.43 -40.62
N LEU A 239 -39.51 -17.56 -39.91
CA LEU A 239 -40.30 -18.67 -40.36
C LEU A 239 -41.82 -18.33 -40.37
N ALA A 240 -42.31 -17.62 -39.38
CA ALA A 240 -43.69 -17.17 -39.31
C ALA A 240 -44.01 -16.23 -40.45
N PHE A 241 -43.12 -15.26 -40.78
CA PHE A 241 -43.30 -14.37 -41.90
C PHE A 241 -43.29 -15.10 -43.25
N LEU A 242 -42.39 -16.12 -43.41
CA LEU A 242 -42.37 -16.97 -44.61
C LEU A 242 -43.67 -17.77 -44.77
N LEU A 243 -44.21 -18.37 -43.69
CA LEU A 243 -45.43 -19.11 -43.73
C LEU A 243 -46.63 -18.21 -44.05
N VAL A 244 -46.71 -17.01 -43.45
CA VAL A 244 -47.73 -16.03 -43.76
C VAL A 244 -47.59 -15.54 -45.23
N GLY A 245 -46.39 -15.29 -45.71
CA GLY A 245 -46.14 -14.96 -47.10
C GLY A 245 -46.57 -16.04 -48.08
N LEU A 246 -46.26 -17.30 -47.79
CA LEU A 246 -46.72 -18.45 -48.60
C LEU A 246 -48.26 -18.60 -48.57
N PHE A 247 -48.88 -18.32 -47.44
CA PHE A 247 -50.36 -18.36 -47.33
C PHE A 247 -51.01 -17.22 -48.14
N VAL A 248 -50.43 -16.02 -48.14
CA VAL A 248 -50.94 -14.84 -48.84
C VAL A 248 -50.67 -14.92 -50.34
N CYS A 249 -49.45 -15.39 -50.73
CA CYS A 249 -49.04 -15.45 -52.14
C CYS A 249 -49.38 -16.77 -52.83
N GLY A 250 -49.44 -17.93 -52.09
CA GLY A 250 -49.70 -19.27 -52.64
C GLY A 250 -51.16 -19.69 -52.56
N GLY A 251 -51.99 -18.99 -51.83
CA GLY A 251 -53.43 -19.26 -51.68
C GLY A 251 -54.28 -18.43 -52.61
N GLN A 252 -54.46 -18.85 -53.85
CA GLN A 252 -55.68 -18.50 -54.56
C GLN A 252 -56.90 -19.20 -53.89
N LEU A 253 -57.14 -18.87 -52.62
CA LEU A 253 -58.43 -19.11 -52.01
C LEU A 253 -59.23 -17.85 -52.16
N SER A 254 -60.10 -17.89 -53.17
CA SER A 254 -61.19 -16.95 -53.40
C SER A 254 -62.06 -16.85 -52.17
N PHE A 255 -61.63 -16.13 -51.17
CA PHE A 255 -62.54 -15.64 -50.17
C PHE A 255 -63.34 -14.49 -50.74
N LYS A 256 -64.48 -14.85 -51.28
CA LYS A 256 -65.57 -13.90 -51.54
C LYS A 256 -65.96 -13.26 -50.21
N ILE A 257 -65.27 -12.23 -49.82
CA ILE A 257 -65.71 -11.38 -48.70
C ILE A 257 -66.95 -10.65 -49.17
N ARG A 258 -68.09 -11.20 -48.78
CA ARG A 258 -69.40 -10.59 -48.89
C ARG A 258 -69.31 -9.28 -48.08
N ARG A 259 -69.20 -8.15 -48.82
CA ARG A 259 -69.29 -6.81 -48.22
C ARG A 259 -70.67 -6.66 -47.61
N GLN A 260 -70.84 -6.81 -46.35
CA GLN A 260 -71.97 -6.28 -45.60
C GLN A 260 -71.67 -4.82 -45.28
N PRO A 261 -72.58 -3.88 -45.52
CA PRO A 261 -72.38 -2.48 -45.19
C PRO A 261 -72.42 -2.36 -43.63
N LEU A 262 -71.31 -1.91 -43.07
CA LEU A 262 -71.23 -1.57 -41.63
C LEU A 262 -72.19 -0.37 -41.41
N GLN A 263 -73.22 -0.60 -40.62
CA GLN A 263 -74.12 0.45 -40.16
C GLN A 263 -73.31 1.48 -39.34
N ARG A 264 -73.51 2.74 -39.68
CA ARG A 264 -73.10 3.90 -38.92
C ARG A 264 -73.84 3.93 -37.57
N THR A 265 -73.17 3.48 -36.51
CA THR A 265 -73.55 3.85 -35.14
C THR A 265 -72.36 3.52 -34.23
N LEU A 266 -71.52 4.51 -34.05
CA LEU A 266 -70.82 4.76 -32.79
C LEU A 266 -69.96 6.02 -32.93
N SER A 267 -70.59 7.16 -33.04
CA SER A 267 -70.00 8.40 -32.60
C SER A 267 -70.51 8.68 -31.18
N TYR A 268 -69.89 8.08 -30.23
CA TYR A 268 -70.03 8.54 -28.85
C TYR A 268 -68.64 9.02 -28.41
N VAL A 269 -68.46 10.32 -28.57
CA VAL A 269 -67.33 11.10 -28.06
C VAL A 269 -67.45 11.03 -26.53
N ILE A 270 -66.56 10.35 -25.91
CA ILE A 270 -66.36 10.52 -24.49
C ILE A 270 -65.47 11.76 -24.29
N HIS A 271 -66.20 12.83 -24.03
CA HIS A 271 -65.62 14.06 -23.52
C HIS A 271 -65.29 13.88 -22.05
N TRP A 272 -64.03 13.82 -21.66
CA TRP A 272 -63.65 13.85 -20.25
C TRP A 272 -63.06 15.17 -19.90
N PRO A 273 -63.64 15.90 -18.93
CA PRO A 273 -63.13 17.21 -18.53
C PRO A 273 -61.99 17.06 -17.57
N ASN A 274 -61.02 17.94 -17.76
CA ASN A 274 -59.93 18.39 -16.87
C ASN A 274 -59.92 17.85 -15.45
N GLY A 275 -59.02 16.93 -15.14
CA GLY A 275 -58.55 16.62 -13.82
C GLY A 275 -57.07 17.00 -13.69
N ARG A 276 -56.79 18.05 -12.94
CA ARG A 276 -55.43 18.49 -12.59
C ARG A 276 -54.83 17.41 -11.71
N ILE A 277 -53.70 16.82 -12.12
CA ILE A 277 -52.85 16.02 -11.24
C ILE A 277 -51.72 16.93 -10.78
N ALA A 278 -51.71 17.21 -9.46
CA ALA A 278 -50.63 17.87 -8.80
C ALA A 278 -49.40 16.94 -8.76
N PRO A 279 -48.19 17.42 -8.93
CA PRO A 279 -46.99 16.61 -8.73
C PRO A 279 -46.76 16.40 -7.27
N ALA A 280 -46.63 15.16 -6.85
CA ALA A 280 -46.15 14.77 -5.52
C ALA A 280 -44.68 15.15 -5.41
N VAL A 281 -44.38 16.10 -4.52
CA VAL A 281 -43.04 16.44 -4.09
C VAL A 281 -42.59 15.32 -3.15
N ALA A 282 -41.67 14.49 -3.60
CA ALA A 282 -40.91 13.62 -2.72
C ALA A 282 -39.74 14.46 -2.16
N SER A 283 -39.86 14.86 -0.92
CA SER A 283 -38.78 15.43 -0.14
C SER A 283 -37.92 14.29 0.40
N ASP A 284 -36.81 14.01 -0.24
CA ASP A 284 -35.71 13.26 0.36
C ASP A 284 -34.82 14.23 1.12
N GLU A 285 -35.10 14.32 2.41
CA GLU A 285 -34.12 14.82 3.37
C GLU A 285 -32.98 13.80 3.51
N MET A 286 -31.91 14.02 2.79
CA MET A 286 -30.67 13.33 3.02
C MET A 286 -29.86 14.10 4.04
N SER A 287 -29.90 13.61 5.29
CA SER A 287 -29.12 14.10 6.42
C SER A 287 -27.66 14.17 6.07
N ALA A 288 -27.09 15.39 6.12
CA ALA A 288 -25.67 15.64 6.02
C ALA A 288 -24.94 14.94 7.17
N LEU A 289 -24.26 13.86 6.90
CA LEU A 289 -23.31 13.27 7.82
C LEU A 289 -22.08 14.17 7.89
N HIS A 290 -21.86 14.70 9.07
CA HIS A 290 -20.68 15.44 9.47
C HIS A 290 -19.41 14.68 9.06
N GLN A 291 -18.68 15.24 8.11
CA GLN A 291 -17.39 14.74 7.67
C GLN A 291 -16.34 15.17 8.69
N HIS A 292 -16.11 14.33 9.69
CA HIS A 292 -14.95 14.47 10.57
C HIS A 292 -13.69 14.22 9.74
N ARG A 293 -12.96 15.28 9.48
CA ARG A 293 -11.68 15.29 8.79
C ARG A 293 -10.60 14.78 9.76
N GLU A 294 -10.57 13.48 9.98
CA GLU A 294 -9.40 12.84 10.59
C GLU A 294 -8.31 12.76 9.51
N GLY A 295 -7.15 13.32 9.83
CA GLY A 295 -6.00 13.30 8.95
C GLY A 295 -5.64 11.86 8.58
N SER A 296 -5.89 11.51 7.35
CA SER A 296 -5.46 10.24 6.77
C SER A 296 -3.95 10.29 6.65
N ALA A 297 -3.26 9.53 7.48
CA ALA A 297 -1.86 9.22 7.24
C ALA A 297 -1.82 8.34 5.99
N ASP A 298 -1.39 8.93 4.89
CA ASP A 298 -1.22 8.22 3.63
C ASP A 298 -0.16 7.14 3.80
N CYS A 299 -0.57 5.87 3.70
CA CYS A 299 0.36 4.76 3.63
C CYS A 299 1.07 4.76 2.28
N LEU A 300 2.38 4.58 2.31
CA LEU A 300 3.19 4.50 1.10
C LEU A 300 2.76 3.31 0.22
N LEU A 301 2.65 3.52 -1.07
CA LEU A 301 2.45 2.46 -2.05
C LEU A 301 3.67 1.51 -2.02
N PRO A 302 3.48 0.19 -2.21
CA PRO A 302 4.57 -0.75 -2.18
C PRO A 302 5.54 -0.49 -3.33
N GLY A 303 6.67 0.16 -3.01
CA GLY A 303 7.85 0.08 -3.83
C GLY A 303 8.53 -1.28 -3.61
N PRO A 304 9.40 -1.75 -4.50
CA PRO A 304 10.11 -3.00 -4.29
C PRO A 304 10.86 -2.91 -2.97
N ALA A 305 10.55 -3.81 -2.03
CA ALA A 305 11.19 -3.91 -0.73
C ALA A 305 12.64 -4.39 -0.90
N SER A 306 13.50 -3.50 -1.33
CA SER A 306 14.94 -3.66 -1.17
C SER A 306 15.32 -2.98 0.13
N SER A 307 15.40 -3.76 1.19
CA SER A 307 16.09 -3.42 2.44
C SER A 307 17.60 -3.35 2.19
N SER A 308 18.02 -2.47 1.30
CA SER A 308 19.42 -2.12 1.11
C SER A 308 19.64 -0.77 1.77
N CYS A 309 20.54 -0.74 2.74
CA CYS A 309 21.19 0.49 3.16
C CYS A 309 21.69 1.16 1.90
N LEU A 310 21.09 2.28 1.52
CA LEU A 310 21.41 2.98 0.29
C LEU A 310 22.91 3.29 0.24
N GLN A 311 23.62 2.63 -0.65
CA GLN A 311 24.93 3.06 -1.09
C GLN A 311 24.74 4.41 -1.80
N GLY A 312 25.22 5.49 -1.18
CA GLY A 312 25.30 6.80 -1.79
C GLY A 312 26.34 6.79 -2.92
N GLY A 313 25.89 6.42 -4.11
CA GLY A 313 26.61 6.60 -5.35
C GLY A 313 26.00 7.79 -6.09
N SER A 314 26.65 8.93 -6.06
CA SER A 314 26.34 10.08 -6.88
C SER A 314 26.60 9.75 -8.35
N ASN A 315 25.59 9.44 -9.11
CA ASN A 315 25.63 9.51 -10.56
C ASN A 315 24.72 10.62 -11.03
N SER A 316 25.33 11.77 -11.31
CA SER A 316 24.72 12.85 -12.09
C SER A 316 24.46 12.34 -13.52
N VAL A 317 23.22 12.07 -13.86
CA VAL A 317 22.80 11.87 -15.25
C VAL A 317 22.29 13.19 -15.78
N GLN A 318 23.05 13.74 -16.70
CA GLN A 318 22.76 14.93 -17.49
C GLN A 318 21.79 14.52 -18.62
N TRP A 319 20.62 15.16 -18.67
CA TRP A 319 19.67 15.01 -19.77
C TRP A 319 20.02 16.00 -20.90
N HIS A 320 20.21 15.48 -22.09
CA HIS A 320 20.13 16.19 -23.36
C HIS A 320 18.76 16.00 -23.97
#